data_3ca2da48ffe70377700e3bc09eb78835
#
_entry.id   3ca2da48ffe70377700e3bc09eb78835
#
_cell.length_a   1.000
_cell.length_b   1.000
_cell.length_c   1.000
_cell.angle_alpha   90.00
_cell.angle_beta   90.00
_cell.angle_gamma   90.00
#
_symmetry.space_group_name_H-M   'P 1'
#
loop_
_entity.id
_entity.type
_entity.pdbx_description
1 polymer ?
#
loop_
_entity_poly.entity_id
_entity_poly.type
_entity_poly.pdbx_seq_one_letter_code
_entity_poly.pdbx_strand_id
1 'polypeptide(L)'
;MITSRLQKSIILLQNLRNSKVKLNRMFVFINYRGNQMRHFLTLADYSKEEILEILTLAKQIKDETKQREFKDYMPKKTLGMIFEKSSTRTRVSFETGIYQLGGIGLFLSSNDIQLGRGEPMCDTSRVISRMVDMVMIRTFEQSKIEEFAKYSKVPVINGLTNEYHPVQLMADYMTIQEANLDKDLVVAYIGDGNNMAHSWLNMAAKLGFELRIATPKGY
;
A
#
# COMPACT_ATOMS: atom_id res chain seq x y z
N MET A 1 15.53 -41.72 -17.37
CA MET A 1 14.56 -41.26 -16.34
C MET A 1 15.15 -40.33 -15.25
N ILE A 2 16.46 -40.16 -15.14
CA ILE A 2 17.16 -39.33 -14.14
C ILE A 2 17.28 -37.86 -14.63
N THR A 3 17.40 -37.64 -15.92
CA THR A 3 17.54 -36.28 -16.53
C THR A 3 16.30 -35.37 -16.40
N SER A 4 15.08 -35.95 -16.36
CA SER A 4 13.84 -35.16 -16.26
C SER A 4 13.59 -34.62 -14.84
N ARG A 5 14.08 -35.30 -13.79
CA ARG A 5 13.98 -34.81 -12.39
C ARG A 5 14.98 -33.69 -12.10
N LEU A 6 16.21 -33.80 -12.63
CA LEU A 6 17.22 -32.74 -12.50
C LEU A 6 16.79 -31.44 -13.24
N GLN A 7 16.23 -31.55 -14.45
CA GLN A 7 15.69 -30.38 -15.16
C GLN A 7 14.54 -29.72 -14.41
N LYS A 8 13.60 -30.48 -13.83
CA LYS A 8 12.52 -29.91 -13.01
C LYS A 8 13.06 -29.24 -11.73
N SER A 9 14.07 -29.81 -11.09
CA SER A 9 14.71 -29.21 -9.91
C SER A 9 15.49 -27.94 -10.24
N ILE A 10 16.15 -27.88 -11.40
CA ILE A 10 16.87 -26.68 -11.87
C ILE A 10 15.88 -25.57 -12.23
N ILE A 11 14.77 -25.88 -12.88
CA ILE A 11 13.70 -24.92 -13.19
C ILE A 11 13.03 -24.42 -11.89
N LEU A 12 12.82 -25.30 -10.90
CA LEU A 12 12.28 -24.92 -9.59
C LEU A 12 13.25 -24.00 -8.81
N LEU A 13 14.56 -24.29 -8.86
CA LEU A 13 15.60 -23.47 -8.23
C LEU A 13 15.81 -22.13 -8.95
N GLN A 14 15.67 -22.09 -10.27
CA GLN A 14 15.69 -20.83 -11.05
C GLN A 14 14.46 -19.98 -10.78
N ASN A 15 13.26 -20.58 -10.66
CA ASN A 15 12.04 -19.89 -10.29
C ASN A 15 12.08 -19.37 -8.84
N LEU A 16 12.65 -20.12 -7.91
CA LEU A 16 12.87 -19.70 -6.52
C LEU A 16 13.91 -18.57 -6.42
N ARG A 17 14.99 -18.62 -7.20
CA ARG A 17 15.97 -17.52 -7.31
C ARG A 17 15.33 -16.26 -7.93
N ASN A 18 14.58 -16.42 -8.99
CA ASN A 18 13.91 -15.31 -9.66
C ASN A 18 12.81 -14.69 -8.79
N SER A 19 12.07 -15.46 -7.99
CA SER A 19 11.08 -14.93 -7.05
C SER A 19 11.72 -14.19 -5.88
N LYS A 20 12.79 -14.73 -5.27
CA LYS A 20 13.54 -14.05 -4.20
C LYS A 20 14.23 -12.77 -4.70
N VAL A 21 14.78 -12.77 -5.91
CA VAL A 21 15.41 -11.59 -6.53
C VAL A 21 14.35 -10.54 -6.89
N LYS A 22 13.17 -10.92 -7.39
CA LYS A 22 12.05 -10.00 -7.63
C LYS A 22 11.51 -9.42 -6.32
N LEU A 23 11.38 -10.23 -5.27
CA LEU A 23 10.93 -9.79 -3.94
C LEU A 23 11.92 -8.82 -3.28
N ASN A 24 13.23 -9.13 -3.27
CA ASN A 24 14.25 -8.20 -2.77
C ASN A 24 14.27 -6.90 -3.59
N ARG A 25 14.15 -6.98 -4.91
CA ARG A 25 14.05 -5.78 -5.76
C ARG A 25 12.82 -4.96 -5.45
N MET A 26 11.69 -5.59 -5.16
CA MET A 26 10.44 -4.89 -4.89
C MET A 26 10.37 -4.31 -3.49
N PHE A 27 10.91 -5.01 -2.48
CA PHE A 27 11.08 -4.42 -1.15
C PHE A 27 12.02 -3.21 -1.20
N VAL A 28 13.10 -3.29 -2.00
CA VAL A 28 13.99 -2.16 -2.30
C VAL A 28 13.26 -1.10 -3.13
N PHE A 29 12.40 -1.49 -4.08
CA PHE A 29 11.68 -0.57 -4.95
C PHE A 29 10.58 0.21 -4.21
N ILE A 30 9.87 -0.43 -3.26
CA ILE A 30 8.88 0.24 -2.41
C ILE A 30 9.57 1.12 -1.35
N ASN A 31 10.74 0.71 -0.86
CA ASN A 31 11.42 1.40 0.24
C ASN A 31 12.45 2.45 -0.22
N TYR A 32 13.07 2.31 -1.41
CA TYR A 32 14.13 3.19 -1.84
C TYR A 32 14.08 3.47 -3.34
N ARG A 33 14.16 4.74 -3.72
CA ARG A 33 14.49 5.19 -5.07
C ARG A 33 15.85 5.89 -5.01
N GLY A 34 16.89 5.22 -5.50
CA GLY A 34 18.25 5.66 -5.19
C GLY A 34 18.57 5.43 -3.70
N ASN A 35 19.04 6.46 -3.00
CA ASN A 35 19.30 6.43 -1.55
C ASN A 35 18.19 7.03 -0.69
N GLN A 36 17.02 7.32 -1.27
CA GLN A 36 15.94 8.00 -0.55
C GLN A 36 14.82 7.03 -0.18
N MET A 37 14.37 7.08 1.09
CA MET A 37 13.21 6.34 1.58
C MET A 37 11.96 6.71 0.80
N ARG A 38 11.16 5.72 0.42
CA ARG A 38 9.88 5.93 -0.26
C ARG A 38 8.71 5.70 0.69
N HIS A 39 7.71 6.53 0.53
CA HIS A 39 6.45 6.46 1.27
C HIS A 39 5.30 6.34 0.27
N PHE A 40 4.20 5.70 0.66
CA PHE A 40 2.99 5.59 -0.15
C PHE A 40 1.92 6.53 0.37
N LEU A 41 2.10 7.84 0.13
CA LEU A 41 1.22 8.89 0.66
C LEU A 41 0.12 9.27 -0.31
N THR A 42 0.43 9.34 -1.60
CA THR A 42 -0.50 9.63 -2.68
C THR A 42 -0.07 8.92 -3.97
N LEU A 43 -1.02 8.65 -4.86
CA LEU A 43 -0.72 8.09 -6.18
C LEU A 43 0.01 9.08 -7.10
N ALA A 44 -0.04 10.37 -6.80
CA ALA A 44 0.70 11.40 -7.53
C ALA A 44 2.23 11.20 -7.47
N ASP A 45 2.74 10.54 -6.42
CA ASP A 45 4.17 10.31 -6.20
C ASP A 45 4.73 9.14 -7.03
N TYR A 46 3.89 8.42 -7.76
CA TYR A 46 4.24 7.20 -8.49
C TYR A 46 4.09 7.36 -9.99
N SER A 47 4.94 6.67 -10.77
CA SER A 47 4.75 6.56 -12.21
C SER A 47 3.67 5.52 -12.55
N LYS A 48 3.21 5.53 -13.80
CA LYS A 48 2.29 4.52 -14.33
C LYS A 48 2.85 3.10 -14.17
N GLU A 49 4.12 2.91 -14.52
CA GLU A 49 4.79 1.63 -14.47
C GLU A 49 4.87 1.10 -13.04
N GLU A 50 5.18 1.98 -12.09
CA GLU A 50 5.24 1.64 -10.67
C GLU A 50 3.88 1.22 -10.11
N ILE A 51 2.81 1.94 -10.47
CA ILE A 51 1.43 1.58 -10.07
C ILE A 51 1.06 0.21 -10.65
N LEU A 52 1.35 -0.04 -11.93
CA LEU A 52 1.05 -1.32 -12.58
C LEU A 52 1.87 -2.49 -12.01
N GLU A 53 3.11 -2.24 -11.60
CA GLU A 53 3.96 -3.25 -10.94
C GLU A 53 3.40 -3.63 -9.57
N ILE A 54 2.95 -2.67 -8.76
CA ILE A 54 2.28 -2.92 -7.48
C ILE A 54 1.00 -3.73 -7.68
N LEU A 55 0.17 -3.38 -8.67
CA LEU A 55 -1.06 -4.10 -8.99
C LEU A 55 -0.79 -5.54 -9.45
N THR A 56 0.24 -5.73 -10.26
CA THR A 56 0.66 -7.07 -10.75
C THR A 56 1.04 -7.96 -9.57
N LEU A 57 1.80 -7.43 -8.61
CA LEU A 57 2.15 -8.19 -7.42
C LEU A 57 0.95 -8.43 -6.51
N ALA A 58 0.09 -7.42 -6.32
CA ALA A 58 -1.12 -7.58 -5.52
C ALA A 58 -2.00 -8.69 -6.08
N LYS A 59 -2.14 -8.77 -7.43
CA LYS A 59 -2.84 -9.87 -8.09
C LYS A 59 -2.18 -11.23 -7.84
N GLN A 60 -0.85 -11.32 -7.96
CA GLN A 60 -0.11 -12.55 -7.69
C GLN A 60 -0.36 -13.02 -6.25
N ILE A 61 -0.19 -12.15 -5.25
CA ILE A 61 -0.41 -12.48 -3.83
C ILE A 61 -1.86 -12.88 -3.58
N LYS A 62 -2.82 -12.21 -4.21
CA LYS A 62 -4.25 -12.55 -4.10
C LYS A 62 -4.52 -13.95 -4.65
N ASP A 63 -3.95 -14.31 -5.80
CA ASP A 63 -4.13 -15.62 -6.41
C ASP A 63 -3.49 -16.73 -5.55
N GLU A 64 -2.29 -16.51 -5.01
CA GLU A 64 -1.63 -17.40 -4.05
C GLU A 64 -2.47 -17.59 -2.79
N THR A 65 -3.00 -16.50 -2.22
CA THR A 65 -3.86 -16.53 -1.03
C THR A 65 -5.16 -17.33 -1.26
N LYS A 66 -5.79 -17.17 -2.44
CA LYS A 66 -6.96 -17.97 -2.83
C LYS A 66 -6.66 -19.47 -2.91
N GLN A 67 -5.44 -19.83 -3.32
CA GLN A 67 -4.96 -21.21 -3.37
C GLN A 67 -4.49 -21.72 -2.01
N ARG A 68 -4.58 -20.88 -0.96
CA ARG A 68 -4.03 -21.12 0.38
C ARG A 68 -2.51 -21.38 0.40
N GLU A 69 -1.80 -20.80 -0.57
CA GLU A 69 -0.35 -20.76 -0.64
C GLU A 69 0.13 -19.48 0.06
N PHE A 70 0.30 -19.53 1.37
CA PHE A 70 0.83 -18.40 2.13
C PHE A 70 2.35 -18.40 2.05
N LYS A 71 2.91 -17.40 1.39
CA LYS A 71 4.36 -17.20 1.28
C LYS A 71 4.81 -16.11 2.24
N ASP A 72 5.91 -16.36 2.93
CA ASP A 72 6.52 -15.40 3.83
C ASP A 72 7.19 -14.26 3.05
N TYR A 73 6.39 -13.30 2.56
CA TYR A 73 6.87 -12.11 1.88
C TYR A 73 7.49 -11.09 2.84
N MET A 74 6.98 -11.05 4.07
CA MET A 74 7.39 -10.12 5.13
C MET A 74 7.78 -10.86 6.42
N PRO A 75 8.68 -11.87 6.36
CA PRO A 75 8.99 -12.70 7.53
C PRO A 75 9.56 -11.84 8.66
N LYS A 76 8.96 -11.94 9.85
CA LYS A 76 9.36 -11.21 11.06
C LYS A 76 9.28 -9.68 10.94
N LYS A 77 8.55 -9.14 9.94
CA LYS A 77 8.34 -7.70 9.81
C LYS A 77 7.17 -7.23 10.65
N THR A 78 7.31 -6.04 11.21
CA THR A 78 6.30 -5.39 12.05
C THR A 78 5.72 -4.18 11.34
N LEU A 79 4.38 -4.15 11.19
CA LEU A 79 3.63 -3.00 10.70
C LEU A 79 3.00 -2.26 11.89
N GLY A 80 3.46 -1.05 12.19
CA GLY A 80 2.76 -0.13 13.10
C GLY A 80 1.56 0.51 12.41
N MET A 81 0.37 0.41 12.99
CA MET A 81 -0.86 0.94 12.41
C MET A 81 -1.45 2.02 13.31
N ILE A 82 -1.17 3.29 12.99
CA ILE A 82 -1.65 4.46 13.74
C ILE A 82 -3.03 4.87 13.25
N PHE A 83 -3.99 4.93 14.17
CA PHE A 83 -5.37 5.32 13.90
C PHE A 83 -5.79 6.53 14.75
N GLU A 84 -5.93 7.69 14.14
CA GLU A 84 -6.64 8.84 14.71
C GLU A 84 -8.13 8.80 14.36
N LYS A 85 -8.49 8.13 13.26
CA LYS A 85 -9.86 7.93 12.78
C LYS A 85 -10.16 6.44 12.73
N SER A 86 -11.13 6.00 13.52
CA SER A 86 -11.50 4.58 13.63
C SER A 86 -11.95 4.00 12.28
N SER A 87 -11.64 2.72 12.05
CA SER A 87 -12.09 1.97 10.89
C SER A 87 -11.92 0.47 11.09
N THR A 88 -13.01 -0.25 11.13
CA THR A 88 -13.00 -1.72 11.22
C THR A 88 -12.36 -2.34 9.97
N ARG A 89 -12.82 -1.94 8.78
CA ARG A 89 -12.33 -2.52 7.51
C ARG A 89 -10.84 -2.30 7.30
N THR A 90 -10.35 -1.08 7.48
CA THR A 90 -8.92 -0.77 7.34
C THR A 90 -8.08 -1.55 8.34
N ARG A 91 -8.50 -1.60 9.61
CA ARG A 91 -7.80 -2.34 10.64
C ARG A 91 -7.70 -3.83 10.28
N VAL A 92 -8.85 -4.49 10.07
CA VAL A 92 -8.90 -5.93 9.80
C VAL A 92 -8.10 -6.28 8.53
N SER A 93 -8.20 -5.48 7.45
CA SER A 93 -7.49 -5.77 6.21
C SER A 93 -5.97 -5.66 6.36
N PHE A 94 -5.46 -4.65 7.08
CA PHE A 94 -4.02 -4.52 7.30
C PHE A 94 -3.47 -5.54 8.30
N GLU A 95 -4.18 -5.83 9.40
CA GLU A 95 -3.79 -6.87 10.36
C GLU A 95 -3.75 -8.25 9.72
N THR A 96 -4.82 -8.62 9.00
CA THR A 96 -4.86 -9.91 8.29
C THR A 96 -3.84 -9.98 7.17
N GLY A 97 -3.71 -8.91 6.38
CA GLY A 97 -2.78 -8.86 5.25
C GLY A 97 -1.33 -9.04 5.69
N ILE A 98 -0.87 -8.30 6.68
CA ILE A 98 0.52 -8.44 7.16
C ILE A 98 0.77 -9.82 7.79
N TYR A 99 -0.21 -10.39 8.50
CA TYR A 99 -0.13 -11.75 9.03
C TYR A 99 0.00 -12.79 7.92
N GLN A 100 -0.81 -12.70 6.88
CA GLN A 100 -0.75 -13.62 5.72
C GLN A 100 0.55 -13.50 4.94
N LEU A 101 1.25 -12.37 5.05
CA LEU A 101 2.57 -12.14 4.46
C LEU A 101 3.74 -12.58 5.37
N GLY A 102 3.46 -13.17 6.55
CA GLY A 102 4.47 -13.66 7.50
C GLY A 102 4.96 -12.63 8.52
N GLY A 103 4.35 -11.46 8.56
CA GLY A 103 4.63 -10.40 9.54
C GLY A 103 3.59 -10.28 10.64
N ILE A 104 3.68 -9.23 11.43
CA ILE A 104 2.72 -8.88 12.48
C ILE A 104 2.28 -7.41 12.37
N GLY A 105 1.03 -7.14 12.76
CA GLY A 105 0.48 -5.80 12.88
C GLY A 105 0.35 -5.36 14.33
N LEU A 106 0.78 -4.14 14.64
CA LEU A 106 0.56 -3.49 15.93
C LEU A 106 -0.48 -2.39 15.75
N PHE A 107 -1.63 -2.57 16.37
CA PHE A 107 -2.66 -1.52 16.39
C PHE A 107 -2.33 -0.46 17.43
N LEU A 108 -2.25 0.79 16.98
CA LEU A 108 -1.88 1.96 17.77
C LEU A 108 -3.00 3.00 17.65
N SER A 109 -3.96 2.96 18.59
CA SER A 109 -4.98 4.00 18.70
C SER A 109 -4.35 5.29 19.22
N SER A 110 -4.69 6.44 18.63
CA SER A 110 -4.23 7.74 19.14
C SER A 110 -4.66 7.98 20.60
N ASN A 111 -5.74 7.36 21.04
CA ASN A 111 -6.20 7.45 22.44
C ASN A 111 -5.27 6.69 23.42
N ASP A 112 -4.52 5.71 22.94
CA ASP A 112 -3.70 4.81 23.75
C ASP A 112 -2.21 5.16 23.67
N ILE A 113 -1.80 5.98 22.71
CA ILE A 113 -0.42 6.43 22.50
C ILE A 113 -0.25 7.91 22.86
N GLN A 114 1.00 8.38 22.99
CA GLN A 114 1.31 9.75 23.43
C GLN A 114 0.86 10.82 22.43
N LEU A 115 0.65 10.45 21.16
CA LEU A 115 0.11 11.34 20.12
C LEU A 115 -1.24 11.97 20.55
N GLY A 116 -2.12 11.19 21.16
CA GLY A 116 -3.40 11.66 21.72
C GLY A 116 -3.24 12.57 22.96
N ARG A 117 -2.04 12.65 23.52
CA ARG A 117 -1.69 13.52 24.66
C ARG A 117 -0.87 14.74 24.26
N GLY A 118 -0.77 15.04 22.96
CA GLY A 118 -0.09 16.21 22.42
C GLY A 118 1.39 16.01 22.10
N GLU A 119 1.90 14.77 22.01
CA GLU A 119 3.24 14.53 21.48
C GLU A 119 3.31 14.99 20.01
N PRO A 120 4.35 15.76 19.63
CA PRO A 120 4.51 16.18 18.25
C PRO A 120 4.63 14.99 17.27
N MET A 121 4.05 15.10 16.09
CA MET A 121 4.08 14.04 15.06
C MET A 121 5.51 13.66 14.68
N CYS A 122 6.43 14.61 14.62
CA CYS A 122 7.85 14.38 14.34
C CYS A 122 8.56 13.52 15.40
N ASP A 123 8.19 13.65 16.68
CA ASP A 123 8.81 12.88 17.76
C ASP A 123 8.23 11.47 17.82
N THR A 124 6.91 11.32 17.70
CA THR A 124 6.24 10.01 17.49
C THR A 124 6.88 9.26 16.32
N SER A 125 7.13 9.94 15.18
CA SER A 125 7.75 9.34 14.01
C SER A 125 9.17 8.84 14.30
N ARG A 126 10.00 9.64 14.97
CA ARG A 126 11.39 9.27 15.32
C ARG A 126 11.45 8.05 16.24
N VAL A 127 10.51 7.95 17.18
CA VAL A 127 10.44 6.82 18.13
C VAL A 127 9.92 5.57 17.45
N ILE A 128 8.72 5.62 16.86
CA ILE A 128 8.06 4.44 16.29
C ILE A 128 8.87 3.85 15.13
N SER A 129 9.42 4.69 14.24
CA SER A 129 10.20 4.22 13.10
C SER A 129 11.54 3.54 13.45
N ARG A 130 11.93 3.51 14.73
CA ARG A 130 13.06 2.72 15.22
C ARG A 130 12.67 1.36 15.74
N MET A 131 11.38 1.12 15.96
CA MET A 131 10.85 -0.09 16.61
C MET A 131 10.11 -0.99 15.64
N VAL A 132 9.62 -0.45 14.52
CA VAL A 132 8.84 -1.19 13.51
C VAL A 132 9.53 -1.12 12.14
N ASP A 133 9.10 -1.96 11.19
CA ASP A 133 9.67 -2.01 9.85
C ASP A 133 8.90 -1.17 8.83
N MET A 134 7.65 -0.83 9.11
CA MET A 134 6.79 0.05 8.31
C MET A 134 5.66 0.62 9.16
N VAL A 135 5.08 1.72 8.72
CA VAL A 135 3.97 2.38 9.42
C VAL A 135 2.82 2.62 8.46
N MET A 136 1.60 2.32 8.86
CA MET A 136 0.38 2.78 8.21
C MET A 136 -0.29 3.81 9.12
N ILE A 137 -0.73 4.93 8.55
CA ILE A 137 -1.42 6.00 9.28
C ILE A 137 -2.78 6.27 8.66
N ARG A 138 -3.82 6.29 9.49
CA ARG A 138 -5.14 6.76 9.15
C ARG A 138 -5.50 7.94 10.03
N THR A 139 -5.56 9.12 9.42
CA THR A 139 -5.71 10.40 10.10
C THR A 139 -6.67 11.32 9.35
N PHE A 140 -6.75 12.58 9.76
CA PHE A 140 -7.57 13.61 9.13
C PHE A 140 -6.77 14.38 8.07
N GLU A 141 -5.70 15.04 8.44
CA GLU A 141 -4.95 15.97 7.61
C GLU A 141 -3.78 15.29 6.90
N GLN A 142 -3.62 15.54 5.60
CA GLN A 142 -2.50 15.03 4.81
C GLN A 142 -1.15 15.54 5.34
N SER A 143 -1.10 16.79 5.81
CA SER A 143 0.10 17.39 6.39
C SER A 143 0.67 16.60 7.57
N LYS A 144 -0.16 15.95 8.39
CA LYS A 144 0.28 15.11 9.50
C LYS A 144 1.05 13.88 9.03
N ILE A 145 0.53 13.20 8.00
CA ILE A 145 1.21 12.01 7.48
C ILE A 145 2.49 12.39 6.72
N GLU A 146 2.50 13.54 6.06
CA GLU A 146 3.70 14.08 5.41
C GLU A 146 4.77 14.46 6.42
N GLU A 147 4.39 15.09 7.54
CA GLU A 147 5.30 15.37 8.64
C GLU A 147 5.86 14.06 9.24
N PHE A 148 5.01 13.06 9.50
CA PHE A 148 5.47 11.77 9.98
C PHE A 148 6.47 11.13 9.00
N ALA A 149 6.16 11.12 7.71
CA ALA A 149 7.01 10.55 6.66
C ALA A 149 8.37 11.25 6.59
N LYS A 150 8.41 12.57 6.71
CA LYS A 150 9.64 13.38 6.71
C LYS A 150 10.65 12.95 7.76
N TYR A 151 10.20 12.51 8.95
CA TYR A 151 11.07 12.11 10.06
C TYR A 151 11.18 10.59 10.23
N SER A 152 10.43 9.82 9.45
CA SER A 152 10.41 8.37 9.54
C SER A 152 11.67 7.74 8.93
N LYS A 153 12.14 6.66 9.59
CA LYS A 153 13.23 5.81 9.09
C LYS A 153 12.72 4.55 8.38
N VAL A 154 11.41 4.42 8.26
CA VAL A 154 10.74 3.29 7.62
C VAL A 154 9.64 3.79 6.68
N PRO A 155 9.19 2.98 5.70
CA PRO A 155 8.10 3.34 4.81
C PRO A 155 6.83 3.71 5.56
N VAL A 156 6.15 4.76 5.08
CA VAL A 156 4.86 5.20 5.58
C VAL A 156 3.80 5.00 4.51
N ILE A 157 2.68 4.41 4.90
CA ILE A 157 1.52 4.13 4.03
C ILE A 157 0.35 4.99 4.48
N ASN A 158 -0.24 5.72 3.55
CA ASN A 158 -1.48 6.44 3.77
C ASN A 158 -2.68 5.48 3.79
N GLY A 159 -3.17 5.16 4.99
CA GLY A 159 -4.39 4.37 5.18
C GLY A 159 -5.69 5.14 4.90
N LEU A 160 -5.68 6.44 5.04
CA LEU A 160 -6.66 7.45 4.63
C LEU A 160 -6.32 8.80 5.26
N THR A 161 -6.48 9.87 4.49
CA THR A 161 -6.61 11.26 4.97
C THR A 161 -7.88 11.90 4.41
N ASN A 162 -8.19 13.14 4.79
CA ASN A 162 -9.29 13.89 4.20
C ASN A 162 -9.02 14.25 2.72
N GLU A 163 -7.73 14.30 2.33
CA GLU A 163 -7.31 14.67 1.00
C GLU A 163 -7.12 13.47 0.06
N TYR A 164 -6.65 12.31 0.57
CA TYR A 164 -6.33 11.15 -0.26
C TYR A 164 -6.64 9.81 0.40
N HIS A 165 -6.96 8.81 -0.44
CA HIS A 165 -7.10 7.41 -0.05
C HIS A 165 -6.47 6.48 -1.11
N PRO A 166 -5.14 6.49 -1.29
CA PRO A 166 -4.48 5.80 -2.40
C PRO A 166 -4.68 4.28 -2.38
N VAL A 167 -4.71 3.66 -1.20
CA VAL A 167 -4.89 2.21 -1.06
C VAL A 167 -6.27 1.76 -1.56
N GLN A 168 -7.32 2.59 -1.35
CA GLN A 168 -8.66 2.28 -1.87
C GLN A 168 -8.65 2.29 -3.40
N LEU A 169 -8.02 3.28 -4.01
CA LEU A 169 -7.97 3.38 -5.47
C LEU A 169 -7.20 2.22 -6.11
N MET A 170 -6.13 1.73 -5.45
CA MET A 170 -5.44 0.52 -5.90
C MET A 170 -6.38 -0.69 -5.90
N ALA A 171 -7.22 -0.83 -4.86
CA ALA A 171 -8.20 -1.91 -4.77
C ALA A 171 -9.32 -1.77 -5.81
N ASP A 172 -9.82 -0.55 -6.02
CA ASP A 172 -10.88 -0.26 -7.00
C ASP A 172 -10.39 -0.56 -8.42
N TYR A 173 -9.19 -0.09 -8.78
CA TYR A 173 -8.61 -0.34 -10.10
C TYR A 173 -8.28 -1.83 -10.31
N MET A 174 -7.79 -2.52 -9.29
CA MET A 174 -7.60 -3.97 -9.34
C MET A 174 -8.92 -4.71 -9.61
N THR A 175 -10.02 -4.25 -9.02
CA THR A 175 -11.36 -4.81 -9.26
C THR A 175 -11.82 -4.58 -10.71
N ILE A 176 -11.54 -3.39 -11.27
CA ILE A 176 -11.79 -3.08 -12.68
C ILE A 176 -11.00 -4.03 -13.59
N GLN A 177 -9.73 -4.26 -13.31
CA GLN A 177 -8.90 -5.21 -14.07
C GLN A 177 -9.41 -6.65 -13.97
N GLU A 178 -9.84 -7.09 -12.79
CA GLU A 178 -10.41 -8.44 -12.60
C GLU A 178 -11.73 -8.63 -13.36
N ALA A 179 -12.47 -7.56 -13.57
CA ALA A 179 -13.69 -7.57 -14.40
C ALA A 179 -13.39 -7.42 -15.90
N ASN A 180 -12.11 -7.28 -16.31
CA ASN A 180 -11.67 -7.01 -17.69
C ASN A 180 -12.28 -5.72 -18.26
N LEU A 181 -12.44 -4.68 -17.45
CA LEU A 181 -13.03 -3.38 -17.80
C LEU A 181 -11.98 -2.27 -17.94
N ASP A 182 -10.69 -2.59 -17.81
CA ASP A 182 -9.59 -1.62 -17.85
C ASP A 182 -9.18 -1.18 -19.26
N LYS A 183 -9.69 -1.87 -20.31
CA LYS A 183 -9.48 -1.47 -21.69
C LYS A 183 -10.46 -0.35 -22.06
N ASP A 184 -9.93 0.73 -22.63
CA ASP A 184 -10.70 1.91 -23.04
C ASP A 184 -11.59 2.47 -21.90
N LEU A 185 -11.03 2.44 -20.67
CA LEU A 185 -11.74 2.76 -19.44
C LEU A 185 -12.21 4.21 -19.42
N VAL A 186 -13.50 4.40 -19.13
CA VAL A 186 -14.11 5.68 -18.79
C VAL A 186 -14.75 5.53 -17.41
N VAL A 187 -14.34 6.33 -16.45
CA VAL A 187 -14.88 6.32 -15.09
C VAL A 187 -15.75 7.56 -14.88
N ALA A 188 -16.94 7.39 -14.34
CA ALA A 188 -17.78 8.47 -13.86
C ALA A 188 -17.81 8.48 -12.33
N TYR A 189 -17.37 9.59 -11.72
CA TYR A 189 -17.47 9.83 -10.28
C TYR A 189 -18.59 10.84 -10.02
N ILE A 190 -19.57 10.46 -9.21
CA ILE A 190 -20.70 11.32 -8.81
C ILE A 190 -20.75 11.35 -7.28
N GLY A 191 -20.53 12.50 -6.68
CA GLY A 191 -20.49 12.66 -5.22
C GLY A 191 -19.69 13.88 -4.78
N ASP A 192 -19.31 13.90 -3.50
CA ASP A 192 -18.54 14.99 -2.92
C ASP A 192 -17.13 15.08 -3.52
N GLY A 193 -16.58 16.27 -3.67
CA GLY A 193 -15.19 16.52 -4.05
C GLY A 193 -14.22 16.22 -2.90
N ASN A 194 -14.21 14.99 -2.42
CA ASN A 194 -13.45 14.54 -1.26
C ASN A 194 -12.20 13.72 -1.64
N ASN A 195 -11.61 13.05 -0.65
CA ASN A 195 -10.41 12.22 -0.83
C ASN A 195 -10.53 11.15 -1.93
N MET A 196 -11.74 10.63 -2.16
CA MET A 196 -11.96 9.65 -3.23
C MET A 196 -11.89 10.32 -4.60
N ALA A 197 -12.53 11.49 -4.78
CA ALA A 197 -12.44 12.25 -6.01
C ALA A 197 -11.00 12.65 -6.34
N HIS A 198 -10.24 13.16 -5.35
CA HIS A 198 -8.83 13.53 -5.52
C HIS A 198 -7.96 12.32 -5.88
N SER A 199 -8.21 11.18 -5.25
CA SER A 199 -7.44 9.96 -5.54
C SER A 199 -7.78 9.38 -6.90
N TRP A 200 -9.04 9.49 -7.37
CA TRP A 200 -9.43 9.14 -8.75
C TRP A 200 -8.76 10.03 -9.77
N LEU A 201 -8.66 11.35 -9.51
CA LEU A 201 -7.90 12.29 -10.37
C LEU A 201 -6.45 11.86 -10.52
N ASN A 202 -5.79 11.52 -9.41
CA ASN A 202 -4.40 11.05 -9.44
C ASN A 202 -4.27 9.74 -10.23
N MET A 203 -5.17 8.77 -10.02
CA MET A 203 -5.15 7.49 -10.72
C MET A 203 -5.35 7.68 -12.24
N ALA A 204 -6.35 8.47 -12.65
CA ALA A 204 -6.64 8.75 -14.03
C ALA A 204 -5.48 9.48 -14.72
N ALA A 205 -4.90 10.48 -14.07
CA ALA A 205 -3.74 11.20 -14.59
C ALA A 205 -2.51 10.32 -14.79
N LYS A 206 -2.31 9.32 -13.90
CA LYS A 206 -1.17 8.40 -14.00
C LYS A 206 -1.38 7.28 -15.00
N LEU A 207 -2.56 6.69 -15.04
CA LEU A 207 -2.85 5.54 -15.91
C LEU A 207 -3.33 5.93 -17.31
N GLY A 208 -3.82 7.17 -17.48
CA GLY A 208 -4.20 7.74 -18.78
C GLY A 208 -5.59 7.33 -19.26
N PHE A 209 -6.54 7.07 -18.36
CA PHE A 209 -7.94 6.84 -18.71
C PHE A 209 -8.79 8.09 -18.51
N GLU A 210 -9.96 8.14 -19.14
CA GLU A 210 -10.91 9.24 -19.02
C GLU A 210 -11.65 9.19 -17.67
N LEU A 211 -11.67 10.33 -16.95
CA LEU A 211 -12.42 10.49 -15.70
C LEU A 211 -13.39 11.65 -15.83
N ARG A 212 -14.67 11.38 -15.60
CA ARG A 212 -15.75 12.38 -15.54
C ARG A 212 -16.20 12.57 -14.11
N ILE A 213 -16.12 13.79 -13.60
CA ILE A 213 -16.49 14.12 -12.22
C ILE A 213 -17.69 15.05 -12.22
N ALA A 214 -18.71 14.67 -11.44
CA ALA A 214 -19.86 15.53 -11.13
C ALA A 214 -19.98 15.66 -9.61
N THR A 215 -19.73 16.87 -9.09
CA THR A 215 -19.89 17.23 -7.68
C THR A 215 -20.92 18.34 -7.52
N PRO A 216 -21.73 18.32 -6.45
CA PRO A 216 -22.63 19.44 -6.16
C PRO A 216 -21.84 20.73 -5.88
N LYS A 217 -22.50 21.88 -6.11
CA LYS A 217 -21.87 23.18 -5.80
C LYS A 217 -21.61 23.28 -4.29
N GLY A 218 -20.34 23.54 -3.93
CA GLY A 218 -19.91 23.71 -2.53
C GLY A 218 -19.42 22.42 -1.85
N TYR A 219 -19.25 21.34 -2.62
CA TYR A 219 -18.71 20.05 -2.13
C TYR A 219 -17.50 19.59 -2.93
#